data_2913c28cc216f46cb5249e1a3fa7fabd
#
_entry.id   2913c28cc216f46cb5249e1a3fa7fabd
#
_cell.length_a   1.000
_cell.length_b   1.000
_cell.length_c   1.000
_cell.angle_alpha   90.00
_cell.angle_beta   90.00
_cell.angle_gamma   90.00
#
_symmetry.space_group_name_H-M   'P 1'
#
loop_
_entity.id
_entity.type
_entity.pdbx_description
1 polymer ?
#
loop_
_entity_poly.entity_id
_entity_poly.type
_entity_poly.pdbx_seq_one_letter_code
_entity_poly.pdbx_strand_id
1 'polypeptide(L)'
;MNKDYLRKDNEDELDYAMRLIGLKKETKPNDLDWCDIIDLLGADYNPDSLRKSQDTPFGGLSVYNRMRERLAQSDGLDLRQELQELQKIKIAIADERAALNKQLRQQVRAESIKEIAKECVGKMKPLELHSPIKDKGDKTLLVALSDFHYGLEINEFNNTYNTTIFLERLEHLLCETIDKIKSEKISHIVVLGIGDFISGIIHNAIRIESRENVISQVINVSEALISFIDKLANFGYIDYYDCVGNHSRLFEDKNNCLAKESFDLLIHYILEQRFIHETNVNIHDFTISERIGEFEISGRYYAFVHGDGFNIDTLAKDLSAMTKNFYEAIFIGHIHHLYIEEQNGTLVISNGSFAGNDEYSNKLRKTSNPSQNIFIIDKEGIRNIIPIKLGEC
;
A
#
# COMPACT_ATOMS: atom_id res chain seq x y z
N MET A 1 21.63 -56.97 -9.69
CA MET A 1 21.45 -55.71 -10.42
C MET A 1 20.66 -55.99 -11.69
N ASN A 2 19.54 -55.33 -11.90
CA ASN A 2 18.68 -55.56 -13.07
C ASN A 2 19.43 -55.20 -14.34
N LYS A 3 19.40 -56.10 -15.35
CA LYS A 3 20.10 -55.88 -16.64
C LYS A 3 19.60 -54.62 -17.37
N ASP A 4 18.41 -54.19 -17.10
CA ASP A 4 17.81 -52.99 -17.66
C ASP A 4 18.46 -51.69 -17.16
N TYR A 5 19.25 -51.73 -16.08
CA TYR A 5 19.97 -50.57 -15.56
C TYR A 5 21.40 -50.44 -16.10
N LEU A 6 21.90 -51.44 -16.83
CA LEU A 6 23.23 -51.38 -17.44
C LEU A 6 23.23 -50.54 -18.72
N ARG A 7 24.34 -49.86 -19.01
CA ARG A 7 24.54 -49.09 -20.24
C ARG A 7 24.46 -50.00 -21.46
N LYS A 8 23.73 -49.59 -22.49
CA LYS A 8 23.58 -50.32 -23.75
C LYS A 8 24.73 -49.99 -24.72
N ASP A 9 25.09 -50.92 -25.62
CA ASP A 9 26.26 -50.82 -26.50
C ASP A 9 26.28 -49.56 -27.41
N ASN A 10 25.13 -48.99 -27.73
CA ASN A 10 24.99 -47.80 -28.58
C ASN A 10 24.49 -46.56 -27.81
N GLU A 11 24.56 -46.56 -26.50
CA GLU A 11 24.05 -45.50 -25.65
C GLU A 11 25.21 -44.60 -25.22
N ASP A 12 25.13 -43.30 -25.53
CA ASP A 12 26.09 -42.34 -24.97
C ASP A 12 25.82 -42.10 -23.48
N GLU A 13 26.73 -41.42 -22.79
CA GLU A 13 26.64 -41.20 -21.35
C GLU A 13 25.41 -40.38 -20.95
N LEU A 14 25.02 -39.45 -21.80
CA LEU A 14 23.87 -38.61 -21.56
C LEU A 14 22.54 -39.34 -21.80
N ASP A 15 22.48 -40.17 -22.87
CA ASP A 15 21.33 -41.04 -23.16
C ASP A 15 21.14 -42.07 -22.04
N TYR A 16 22.23 -42.61 -21.53
CA TYR A 16 22.23 -43.53 -20.40
C TYR A 16 21.68 -42.87 -19.13
N ALA A 17 22.16 -41.66 -18.80
CA ALA A 17 21.67 -40.90 -17.67
C ALA A 17 20.17 -40.56 -17.81
N MET A 18 19.74 -40.08 -18.96
CA MET A 18 18.35 -39.75 -19.25
C MET A 18 17.43 -40.97 -19.14
N ARG A 19 17.85 -42.13 -19.57
CA ARG A 19 17.07 -43.37 -19.45
C ARG A 19 16.91 -43.82 -18.00
N LEU A 20 17.98 -43.80 -17.20
CA LEU A 20 17.92 -44.18 -15.79
C LEU A 20 17.01 -43.21 -15.00
N ILE A 21 17.14 -41.92 -15.26
CA ILE A 21 16.33 -40.89 -14.63
C ILE A 21 14.85 -41.01 -15.03
N GLY A 22 14.60 -41.27 -16.35
CA GLY A 22 13.26 -41.54 -16.87
C GLY A 22 12.62 -42.77 -16.22
N LEU A 23 13.34 -43.87 -16.14
CA LEU A 23 12.90 -45.09 -15.45
C LEU A 23 12.53 -44.81 -13.99
N LYS A 24 13.36 -44.08 -13.22
CA LYS A 24 13.07 -43.74 -11.83
C LYS A 24 11.82 -42.88 -11.67
N LYS A 25 11.58 -41.94 -12.58
CA LYS A 25 10.42 -41.04 -12.53
C LYS A 25 9.13 -41.70 -12.98
N GLU A 26 9.15 -42.43 -14.07
CA GLU A 26 7.96 -43.02 -14.71
C GLU A 26 7.48 -44.28 -14.01
N THR A 27 8.40 -45.23 -13.76
CA THR A 27 8.05 -46.54 -13.22
C THR A 27 8.26 -46.66 -11.71
N LYS A 28 9.01 -45.69 -11.10
CA LYS A 28 9.33 -45.66 -9.66
C LYS A 28 9.77 -47.02 -9.10
N PRO A 29 10.71 -47.72 -9.71
CA PRO A 29 11.13 -49.03 -9.23
C PRO A 29 11.68 -48.94 -7.81
N ASN A 30 11.36 -49.91 -6.97
CA ASN A 30 11.80 -49.96 -5.57
C ASN A 30 13.29 -50.33 -5.42
N ASP A 31 13.88 -50.90 -6.45
CA ASP A 31 15.26 -51.45 -6.52
C ASP A 31 16.25 -50.48 -7.24
N LEU A 32 15.83 -49.24 -7.53
CA LEU A 32 16.67 -48.21 -8.10
C LEU A 32 16.37 -46.88 -7.39
N ASP A 33 17.32 -46.38 -6.64
CA ASP A 33 17.21 -45.05 -6.01
C ASP A 33 18.12 -44.00 -6.68
N TRP A 34 18.12 -42.76 -6.16
CA TRP A 34 18.93 -41.69 -6.74
C TRP A 34 20.42 -41.85 -6.46
N CYS A 35 20.80 -42.57 -5.39
CA CYS A 35 22.18 -42.93 -5.10
C CYS A 35 22.66 -43.98 -6.07
N ASP A 36 21.84 -45.02 -6.34
CA ASP A 36 22.17 -46.05 -7.34
C ASP A 36 22.39 -45.47 -8.74
N ILE A 37 21.60 -44.47 -9.14
CA ILE A 37 21.75 -43.79 -10.42
C ILE A 37 23.08 -43.04 -10.50
N ILE A 38 23.49 -42.37 -9.43
CA ILE A 38 24.78 -41.68 -9.36
C ILE A 38 25.94 -42.67 -9.45
N ASP A 39 25.86 -43.76 -8.71
CA ASP A 39 26.88 -44.82 -8.74
C ASP A 39 26.98 -45.47 -10.11
N LEU A 40 25.86 -45.74 -10.78
CA LEU A 40 25.81 -46.29 -12.15
C LEU A 40 26.38 -45.34 -13.20
N LEU A 41 26.23 -44.03 -12.98
CA LEU A 41 26.78 -42.99 -13.87
C LEU A 41 28.27 -42.69 -13.58
N GLY A 42 28.79 -43.15 -12.45
CA GLY A 42 30.14 -42.83 -12.00
C GLY A 42 30.34 -41.33 -11.75
N ALA A 43 29.28 -40.64 -11.38
CA ALA A 43 29.24 -39.16 -11.26
C ALA A 43 29.42 -38.74 -9.81
N ASP A 44 30.15 -37.66 -9.59
CA ASP A 44 30.30 -37.03 -8.26
C ASP A 44 29.25 -35.94 -8.06
N TYR A 45 27.97 -36.35 -7.90
CA TYR A 45 26.84 -35.46 -7.67
C TYR A 45 26.08 -35.80 -6.38
N ASN A 46 25.53 -34.77 -5.75
CA ASN A 46 24.58 -34.98 -4.63
C ASN A 46 23.25 -35.53 -5.18
N PRO A 47 22.69 -36.64 -4.62
CA PRO A 47 21.44 -37.25 -5.07
C PRO A 47 20.24 -36.27 -5.07
N ASP A 48 20.17 -35.39 -4.10
CA ASP A 48 19.13 -34.35 -4.01
C ASP A 48 19.27 -33.28 -5.10
N SER A 49 20.50 -32.96 -5.50
CA SER A 49 20.74 -32.04 -6.61
C SER A 49 20.33 -32.66 -7.96
N LEU A 50 20.60 -33.94 -8.14
CA LEU A 50 20.16 -34.67 -9.33
C LEU A 50 18.62 -34.75 -9.39
N ARG A 51 17.96 -35.05 -8.26
CA ARG A 51 16.53 -35.10 -8.15
C ARG A 51 15.84 -33.75 -8.44
N LYS A 52 16.37 -32.65 -7.89
CA LYS A 52 15.81 -31.30 -8.04
C LYS A 52 16.03 -30.69 -9.41
N SER A 53 17.19 -30.95 -10.04
CA SER A 53 17.47 -30.48 -11.42
C SER A 53 16.57 -31.13 -12.46
N GLN A 54 15.85 -32.19 -12.08
CA GLN A 54 15.01 -33.02 -12.93
C GLN A 54 13.50 -32.81 -12.71
N ASP A 55 13.06 -31.79 -11.98
CA ASP A 55 11.64 -31.50 -11.78
C ASP A 55 10.90 -31.05 -13.06
N THR A 56 11.65 -30.84 -14.15
CA THR A 56 11.09 -30.78 -15.51
C THR A 56 11.39 -32.10 -16.24
N PRO A 57 10.48 -32.65 -17.07
CA PRO A 57 10.57 -34.00 -17.64
C PRO A 57 11.88 -34.36 -18.39
N PHE A 58 12.63 -33.37 -18.77
CA PHE A 58 13.95 -33.51 -19.39
C PHE A 58 14.80 -32.33 -18.91
N GLY A 59 15.50 -32.47 -17.82
CA GLY A 59 16.30 -31.40 -17.21
C GLY A 59 16.84 -30.44 -18.27
N GLY A 60 16.35 -29.19 -18.25
CA GLY A 60 16.54 -28.23 -19.33
C GLY A 60 18.02 -28.04 -19.73
N LEU A 61 18.94 -28.29 -18.79
CA LEU A 61 20.38 -28.23 -19.04
C LEU A 61 20.91 -29.43 -19.87
N SER A 62 20.39 -30.64 -19.62
CA SER A 62 20.80 -31.84 -20.35
C SER A 62 20.28 -31.81 -21.81
N VAL A 63 19.04 -31.40 -22.00
CA VAL A 63 18.46 -31.21 -23.35
C VAL A 63 19.19 -30.09 -24.08
N TYR A 64 19.51 -28.99 -23.42
CA TYR A 64 20.29 -27.89 -24.00
C TYR A 64 21.70 -28.33 -24.43
N ASN A 65 22.41 -29.06 -23.57
CA ASN A 65 23.78 -29.54 -23.89
C ASN A 65 23.75 -30.51 -25.05
N ARG A 66 22.81 -31.44 -25.11
CA ARG A 66 22.67 -32.40 -26.21
C ARG A 66 22.29 -31.71 -27.52
N MET A 67 21.41 -30.76 -27.51
CA MET A 67 21.08 -29.94 -28.68
C MET A 67 22.31 -29.13 -29.14
N ARG A 68 23.06 -28.58 -28.20
CA ARG A 68 24.29 -27.83 -28.50
C ARG A 68 25.39 -28.72 -29.14
N GLU A 69 25.53 -29.96 -28.69
CA GLU A 69 26.45 -30.94 -29.27
C GLU A 69 26.02 -31.39 -30.69
N ARG A 70 24.73 -31.65 -30.88
CA ARG A 70 24.16 -31.94 -32.21
C ARG A 70 24.31 -30.76 -33.19
N LEU A 71 24.16 -29.55 -32.71
CA LEU A 71 24.36 -28.31 -33.46
C LEU A 71 25.85 -28.09 -33.81
N ALA A 72 26.76 -28.50 -32.94
CA ALA A 72 28.19 -28.43 -33.21
C ALA A 72 28.66 -29.46 -34.28
N GLN A 73 27.89 -30.53 -34.46
CA GLN A 73 28.16 -31.58 -35.44
C GLN A 73 27.42 -31.41 -36.78
N SER A 74 26.48 -30.48 -36.87
CA SER A 74 25.71 -30.15 -38.07
C SER A 74 26.10 -28.78 -38.63
N ASP A 75 26.27 -28.65 -39.95
CA ASP A 75 26.52 -27.39 -40.67
C ASP A 75 25.26 -26.43 -40.67
N GLY A 76 24.34 -26.60 -39.73
CA GLY A 76 23.02 -26.02 -39.75
C GLY A 76 22.92 -24.61 -39.12
N LEU A 77 23.10 -23.57 -39.91
CA LEU A 77 22.71 -22.19 -39.57
C LEU A 77 21.19 -22.09 -39.26
N ASP A 78 20.36 -22.89 -39.89
CA ASP A 78 18.90 -22.92 -39.76
C ASP A 78 18.42 -23.39 -38.36
N LEU A 79 19.04 -24.46 -37.86
CA LEU A 79 18.70 -25.01 -36.52
C LEU A 79 19.06 -24.06 -35.35
N ARG A 80 20.11 -23.24 -35.52
CA ARG A 80 20.48 -22.24 -34.51
C ARG A 80 19.47 -21.10 -34.43
N GLN A 81 18.91 -20.69 -35.55
CA GLN A 81 17.85 -19.65 -35.58
C GLN A 81 16.55 -20.19 -34.97
N GLU A 82 16.14 -21.41 -35.32
CA GLU A 82 14.96 -22.05 -34.70
C GLU A 82 15.09 -22.21 -33.18
N LEU A 83 16.28 -22.57 -32.70
CA LEU A 83 16.52 -22.70 -31.25
C LEU A 83 16.46 -21.35 -30.52
N GLN A 84 16.96 -20.30 -31.14
CA GLN A 84 16.85 -18.94 -30.59
C GLN A 84 15.39 -18.46 -30.59
N GLU A 85 14.61 -18.75 -31.60
CA GLU A 85 13.19 -18.44 -31.66
C GLU A 85 12.40 -19.20 -30.60
N LEU A 86 12.64 -20.48 -30.41
CA LEU A 86 12.03 -21.29 -29.35
C LEU A 86 12.39 -20.80 -27.95
N GLN A 87 13.64 -20.34 -27.73
CA GLN A 87 14.03 -19.73 -26.47
C GLN A 87 13.30 -18.41 -26.22
N LYS A 88 13.15 -17.52 -27.20
CA LYS A 88 12.39 -16.28 -27.10
C LYS A 88 10.93 -16.55 -26.77
N ILE A 89 10.30 -17.50 -27.47
CA ILE A 89 8.91 -17.90 -27.21
C ILE A 89 8.75 -18.44 -25.78
N LYS A 90 9.68 -19.27 -25.30
CA LYS A 90 9.65 -19.82 -23.94
C LYS A 90 9.76 -18.73 -22.88
N ILE A 91 10.62 -17.73 -23.06
CA ILE A 91 10.75 -16.58 -22.17
C ILE A 91 9.47 -15.76 -22.20
N ALA A 92 8.94 -15.44 -23.39
CA ALA A 92 7.69 -14.68 -23.53
C ALA A 92 6.49 -15.36 -22.82
N ILE A 93 6.34 -16.69 -22.99
CA ILE A 93 5.29 -17.45 -22.29
C ILE A 93 5.51 -17.45 -20.77
N ALA A 94 6.74 -17.51 -20.28
CA ALA A 94 7.02 -17.46 -18.85
C ALA A 94 6.68 -16.08 -18.26
N ASP A 95 7.03 -15.02 -18.98
CA ASP A 95 6.72 -13.63 -18.58
C ASP A 95 5.20 -13.37 -18.59
N GLU A 96 4.50 -13.85 -19.62
CA GLU A 96 3.04 -13.72 -19.73
C GLU A 96 2.30 -14.50 -18.63
N ARG A 97 2.76 -15.71 -18.30
CA ARG A 97 2.24 -16.48 -17.15
C ARG A 97 2.51 -15.79 -15.81
N ALA A 98 3.68 -15.20 -15.65
CA ALA A 98 4.01 -14.45 -14.44
C ALA A 98 3.10 -13.21 -14.28
N ALA A 99 2.89 -12.48 -15.38
CA ALA A 99 1.99 -11.32 -15.43
C ALA A 99 0.53 -11.72 -15.12
N LEU A 100 0.03 -12.77 -15.74
CA LEU A 100 -1.33 -13.28 -15.53
C LEU A 100 -1.54 -13.77 -14.09
N ASN A 101 -0.60 -14.53 -13.55
CA ASN A 101 -0.65 -14.98 -12.16
C ASN A 101 -0.60 -13.80 -11.17
N LYS A 102 0.15 -12.75 -11.49
CA LYS A 102 0.18 -11.51 -10.70
C LYS A 102 -1.21 -10.84 -10.71
N GLN A 103 -1.81 -10.68 -11.88
CA GLN A 103 -3.16 -10.10 -12.01
C GLN A 103 -4.23 -10.91 -11.28
N LEU A 104 -4.25 -12.23 -11.43
CA LEU A 104 -5.21 -13.10 -10.75
C LEU A 104 -5.08 -13.02 -9.23
N ARG A 105 -3.84 -13.02 -8.71
CA ARG A 105 -3.61 -12.86 -7.26
C ARG A 105 -4.07 -11.49 -6.75
N GLN A 106 -3.90 -10.43 -7.54
CA GLN A 106 -4.36 -9.09 -7.20
C GLN A 106 -5.89 -9.02 -7.15
N GLN A 107 -6.58 -9.58 -8.15
CA GLN A 107 -8.06 -9.63 -8.19
C GLN A 107 -8.64 -10.40 -7.01
N VAL A 108 -8.14 -11.61 -6.74
CA VAL A 108 -8.58 -12.44 -5.61
C VAL A 108 -8.36 -11.74 -4.27
N ARG A 109 -7.22 -11.04 -4.09
CA ARG A 109 -6.96 -10.28 -2.87
C ARG A 109 -7.89 -9.08 -2.72
N ALA A 110 -8.12 -8.32 -3.80
CA ALA A 110 -9.02 -7.16 -3.77
C ALA A 110 -10.48 -7.57 -3.47
N GLU A 111 -10.94 -8.67 -4.05
CA GLU A 111 -12.28 -9.22 -3.76
C GLU A 111 -12.40 -9.69 -2.30
N SER A 112 -11.40 -10.44 -1.80
CA SER A 112 -11.37 -10.89 -0.41
C SER A 112 -11.33 -9.72 0.59
N ILE A 113 -10.59 -8.66 0.28
CA ILE A 113 -10.51 -7.46 1.11
C ILE A 113 -11.86 -6.73 1.17
N LYS A 114 -12.56 -6.58 0.04
CA LYS A 114 -13.91 -5.99 0.01
C LYS A 114 -14.94 -6.83 0.78
N GLU A 115 -14.86 -8.15 0.70
CA GLU A 115 -15.73 -9.04 1.48
C GLU A 115 -15.50 -8.89 2.98
N ILE A 116 -14.25 -8.82 3.42
CA ILE A 116 -13.88 -8.55 4.81
C ILE A 116 -14.43 -7.20 5.28
N ALA A 117 -14.30 -6.14 4.47
CA ALA A 117 -14.85 -4.83 4.79
C ALA A 117 -16.37 -4.85 4.95
N LYS A 118 -17.09 -5.48 4.02
CA LYS A 118 -18.55 -5.65 4.13
C LYS A 118 -18.95 -6.40 5.40
N GLU A 119 -18.22 -7.45 5.75
CA GLU A 119 -18.46 -8.23 6.96
C GLU A 119 -18.20 -7.39 8.22
N CYS A 120 -17.14 -6.59 8.24
CA CYS A 120 -16.82 -5.68 9.34
C CYS A 120 -17.91 -4.64 9.52
N VAL A 121 -18.32 -3.94 8.45
CA VAL A 121 -19.40 -2.95 8.49
C VAL A 121 -20.71 -3.57 8.97
N GLY A 122 -21.03 -4.76 8.51
CA GLY A 122 -22.26 -5.48 8.92
C GLY A 122 -22.30 -5.87 10.41
N LYS A 123 -21.14 -5.97 11.08
CA LYS A 123 -21.03 -6.27 12.52
C LYS A 123 -21.01 -5.01 13.40
N MET A 124 -20.76 -3.84 12.82
CA MET A 124 -20.76 -2.57 13.58
C MET A 124 -22.17 -2.22 14.04
N LYS A 125 -22.27 -1.61 15.23
CA LYS A 125 -23.56 -1.10 15.71
C LYS A 125 -24.06 0.02 14.79
N PRO A 126 -25.37 0.12 14.49
CA PRO A 126 -25.92 1.25 13.75
C PRO A 126 -25.54 2.58 14.40
N LEU A 127 -25.27 3.60 13.60
CA LEU A 127 -25.12 4.97 14.11
C LEU A 127 -26.51 5.54 14.44
N GLU A 128 -26.57 6.40 15.45
CA GLU A 128 -27.76 7.22 15.70
C GLU A 128 -27.75 8.37 14.71
N LEU A 129 -28.84 8.52 13.94
CA LEU A 129 -28.93 9.58 12.94
C LEU A 129 -29.03 10.95 13.61
N HIS A 130 -28.25 11.88 13.14
CA HIS A 130 -28.24 13.25 13.64
C HIS A 130 -29.40 14.09 13.07
N SER A 131 -29.83 15.12 13.80
CA SER A 131 -30.78 16.07 13.28
C SER A 131 -30.19 16.86 12.12
N PRO A 132 -30.90 17.00 10.97
CA PRO A 132 -30.33 17.63 9.78
C PRO A 132 -29.94 19.09 10.03
N ILE A 133 -28.71 19.45 9.69
CA ILE A 133 -28.19 20.83 9.72
C ILE A 133 -28.37 21.42 8.33
N LYS A 134 -29.20 22.48 8.24
CA LYS A 134 -29.60 23.07 6.95
C LYS A 134 -28.73 24.24 6.50
N ASP A 135 -28.13 24.95 7.45
CA ASP A 135 -27.33 26.13 7.19
C ASP A 135 -25.84 25.83 7.49
N LYS A 136 -25.02 25.88 6.46
CA LYS A 136 -23.56 25.66 6.59
C LYS A 136 -22.83 26.88 7.14
N GLY A 137 -23.50 28.06 7.20
CA GLY A 137 -22.89 29.32 7.63
C GLY A 137 -21.85 29.87 6.65
N ASP A 138 -21.20 30.97 7.06
CA ASP A 138 -20.22 31.70 6.25
C ASP A 138 -18.77 31.26 6.48
N LYS A 139 -18.52 30.44 7.50
CA LYS A 139 -17.20 29.92 7.87
C LYS A 139 -17.18 28.41 7.82
N THR A 140 -16.07 27.88 7.37
CA THR A 140 -15.76 26.46 7.37
C THR A 140 -14.57 26.18 8.28
N LEU A 141 -14.68 25.18 9.13
CA LEU A 141 -13.53 24.60 9.82
C LEU A 141 -13.03 23.41 9.01
N LEU A 142 -11.74 23.41 8.66
CA LEU A 142 -11.10 22.26 8.09
C LEU A 142 -10.14 21.65 9.13
N VAL A 143 -10.29 20.36 9.42
CA VAL A 143 -9.33 19.59 10.22
C VAL A 143 -8.58 18.64 9.32
N ALA A 144 -7.24 18.79 9.27
CA ALA A 144 -6.37 17.94 8.48
C ALA A 144 -5.88 16.75 9.32
N LEU A 145 -6.07 15.54 8.81
CA LEU A 145 -5.69 14.27 9.42
C LEU A 145 -4.68 13.55 8.52
N SER A 146 -3.46 13.32 9.00
CA SER A 146 -2.42 12.61 8.25
C SER A 146 -1.44 11.88 9.16
N ASP A 147 -0.71 10.96 8.60
CA ASP A 147 0.46 10.34 9.23
C ASP A 147 0.14 9.76 10.62
N PHE A 148 -1.00 9.09 10.72
CA PHE A 148 -1.43 8.41 11.94
C PHE A 148 -0.50 7.25 12.27
N HIS A 149 -0.08 6.53 11.23
CA HIS A 149 0.72 5.31 11.36
C HIS A 149 0.19 4.39 12.46
N TYR A 150 -1.15 4.22 12.51
CA TYR A 150 -1.80 3.37 13.51
C TYR A 150 -1.20 1.96 13.48
N GLY A 151 -0.93 1.42 14.66
CA GLY A 151 -0.25 0.15 14.84
C GLY A 151 1.26 0.24 15.02
N LEU A 152 1.87 1.42 14.77
CA LEU A 152 3.28 1.66 15.07
C LEU A 152 3.49 1.71 16.60
N GLU A 153 4.54 1.05 17.07
CA GLU A 153 4.99 1.14 18.46
C GLU A 153 6.32 1.90 18.53
N ILE A 154 6.31 3.06 19.18
CA ILE A 154 7.50 3.90 19.37
C ILE A 154 7.79 3.96 20.87
N ASN A 155 9.05 3.70 21.20
CA ASN A 155 9.58 3.89 22.55
C ASN A 155 10.98 4.52 22.46
N GLU A 156 10.99 5.78 22.05
CA GLU A 156 12.19 6.58 21.85
C GLU A 156 12.38 7.55 23.02
N PHE A 157 13.61 8.09 23.18
CA PHE A 157 13.94 9.04 24.25
C PHE A 157 13.12 10.34 24.20
N ASN A 158 12.56 10.67 23.05
CA ASN A 158 11.83 11.92 22.77
C ASN A 158 10.37 11.69 22.33
N ASN A 159 9.90 10.44 22.27
CA ASN A 159 8.51 10.13 21.91
C ASN A 159 8.11 8.73 22.34
N THR A 160 6.89 8.60 22.82
CA THR A 160 6.21 7.31 23.03
C THR A 160 4.93 7.31 22.22
N TYR A 161 4.69 6.22 21.49
CA TYR A 161 3.47 6.07 20.70
C TYR A 161 3.04 4.61 20.63
N ASN A 162 1.74 4.39 20.77
CA ASN A 162 1.08 3.10 20.65
C ASN A 162 -0.43 3.34 20.42
N THR A 163 -1.21 2.26 20.31
CA THR A 163 -2.64 2.35 20.06
C THR A 163 -3.43 3.10 21.15
N THR A 164 -3.01 3.04 22.40
CA THR A 164 -3.64 3.81 23.50
C THR A 164 -3.36 5.30 23.34
N ILE A 165 -2.11 5.67 23.14
CA ILE A 165 -1.71 7.08 22.94
C ILE A 165 -2.34 7.65 21.65
N PHE A 166 -2.51 6.81 20.62
CA PHE A 166 -3.26 7.22 19.42
C PHE A 166 -4.69 7.68 19.78
N LEU A 167 -5.42 6.89 20.56
CA LEU A 167 -6.79 7.23 20.96
C LEU A 167 -6.84 8.48 21.84
N GLU A 168 -5.90 8.65 22.76
CA GLU A 168 -5.77 9.84 23.61
C GLU A 168 -5.51 11.10 22.76
N ARG A 169 -4.58 11.02 21.81
CA ARG A 169 -4.29 12.13 20.88
C ARG A 169 -5.49 12.48 19.99
N LEU A 170 -6.22 11.44 19.50
CA LEU A 170 -7.41 11.66 18.67
C LEU A 170 -8.54 12.32 19.45
N GLU A 171 -8.77 11.91 20.70
CA GLU A 171 -9.75 12.55 21.57
C GLU A 171 -9.35 13.99 21.92
N HIS A 172 -8.07 14.26 22.17
CA HIS A 172 -7.57 15.61 22.37
C HIS A 172 -7.80 16.50 21.14
N LEU A 173 -7.46 16.01 19.93
CA LEU A 173 -7.72 16.73 18.68
C LEU A 173 -9.21 17.00 18.48
N LEU A 174 -10.06 16.03 18.81
CA LEU A 174 -11.51 16.18 18.75
C LEU A 174 -12.02 17.29 19.68
N CYS A 175 -11.56 17.31 20.93
CA CYS A 175 -11.93 18.33 21.90
C CYS A 175 -11.54 19.74 21.43
N GLU A 176 -10.28 19.91 20.98
CA GLU A 176 -9.80 21.18 20.41
C GLU A 176 -10.61 21.61 19.17
N THR A 177 -10.97 20.64 18.32
CA THR A 177 -11.81 20.91 17.14
C THR A 177 -13.20 21.39 17.55
N ILE A 178 -13.85 20.69 18.48
CA ILE A 178 -15.19 21.07 18.99
C ILE A 178 -15.16 22.45 19.65
N ASP A 179 -14.13 22.75 20.42
CA ASP A 179 -13.99 24.05 21.07
C ASP A 179 -13.84 25.18 20.05
N LYS A 180 -13.13 24.96 18.96
CA LYS A 180 -13.06 25.92 17.85
C LYS A 180 -14.38 26.05 17.11
N ILE A 181 -15.10 24.97 16.83
CA ILE A 181 -16.45 25.00 16.23
C ILE A 181 -17.39 25.86 17.08
N LYS A 182 -17.40 25.63 18.38
CA LYS A 182 -18.27 26.39 19.30
C LYS A 182 -17.89 27.88 19.41
N SER A 183 -16.59 28.17 19.57
CA SER A 183 -16.10 29.54 19.74
C SER A 183 -16.31 30.39 18.50
N GLU A 184 -16.13 29.81 17.31
CA GLU A 184 -16.27 30.46 16.00
C GLU A 184 -17.70 30.36 15.43
N LYS A 185 -18.61 29.61 16.09
CA LYS A 185 -19.98 29.31 15.65
C LYS A 185 -20.05 28.73 14.24
N ILE A 186 -19.24 27.75 14.01
CA ILE A 186 -19.11 27.06 12.69
C ILE A 186 -20.15 25.94 12.63
N SER A 187 -20.79 25.79 11.46
CA SER A 187 -21.73 24.72 11.15
C SER A 187 -21.35 23.93 9.88
N HIS A 188 -20.23 24.28 9.23
CA HIS A 188 -19.66 23.53 8.13
C HIS A 188 -18.24 23.07 8.47
N ILE A 189 -18.00 21.76 8.36
CA ILE A 189 -16.75 21.13 8.77
C ILE A 189 -16.23 20.31 7.59
N VAL A 190 -14.98 20.53 7.22
CA VAL A 190 -14.25 19.66 6.29
C VAL A 190 -13.29 18.79 7.10
N VAL A 191 -13.44 17.48 7.01
CA VAL A 191 -12.47 16.52 7.54
C VAL A 191 -11.64 16.02 6.38
N LEU A 192 -10.34 16.34 6.38
CA LEU A 192 -9.43 16.06 5.28
C LEU A 192 -8.43 14.97 5.66
N GLY A 193 -8.58 13.79 5.07
CA GLY A 193 -7.67 12.66 5.22
C GLY A 193 -6.53 12.73 4.22
N ILE A 194 -5.28 12.92 4.67
CA ILE A 194 -4.12 13.08 3.79
C ILE A 194 -3.22 11.83 3.81
N GLY A 195 -3.82 10.65 3.99
CA GLY A 195 -3.13 9.36 3.90
C GLY A 195 -2.26 8.96 5.09
N ASP A 196 -1.65 7.79 4.97
CA ASP A 196 -0.84 7.13 5.99
C ASP A 196 -1.56 6.95 7.34
N PHE A 197 -2.83 6.51 7.26
CA PHE A 197 -3.62 6.20 8.46
C PHE A 197 -3.12 4.97 9.22
N ILE A 198 -2.49 4.02 8.54
CA ILE A 198 -1.93 2.81 9.14
C ILE A 198 -0.42 2.75 8.97
N SER A 199 0.27 2.03 9.86
CA SER A 199 1.69 1.75 9.72
C SER A 199 1.98 0.75 8.58
N GLY A 200 1.01 -0.09 8.25
CA GLY A 200 1.01 -0.95 7.07
C GLY A 200 2.01 -2.11 7.15
N ILE A 201 2.43 -2.57 5.96
CA ILE A 201 3.25 -3.77 5.81
C ILE A 201 4.53 -3.56 5.00
N ILE A 202 4.79 -2.33 4.54
CA ILE A 202 5.87 -2.05 3.58
C ILE A 202 7.28 -2.09 4.17
N HIS A 203 7.40 -1.96 5.48
CA HIS A 203 8.67 -2.04 6.19
C HIS A 203 8.67 -3.24 7.13
N ASN A 204 9.57 -4.20 6.89
CA ASN A 204 9.63 -5.42 7.68
C ASN A 204 9.90 -5.16 9.18
N ALA A 205 10.72 -4.17 9.53
CA ALA A 205 10.96 -3.78 10.92
C ALA A 205 9.65 -3.35 11.60
N ILE A 206 8.93 -2.41 11.01
CA ILE A 206 7.64 -1.90 11.52
C ILE A 206 6.61 -3.04 11.64
N ARG A 207 6.55 -3.92 10.64
CA ARG A 207 5.61 -5.06 10.65
C ARG A 207 5.89 -6.05 11.78
N ILE A 208 7.15 -6.26 12.16
CA ILE A 208 7.55 -7.17 13.23
C ILE A 208 7.29 -6.53 14.61
N GLU A 209 7.52 -5.22 14.72
CA GLU A 209 7.35 -4.45 15.95
C GLU A 209 5.87 -4.10 16.22
N SER A 210 5.03 -4.06 15.20
CA SER A 210 3.62 -3.79 15.36
C SER A 210 2.89 -4.94 16.09
N ARG A 211 2.13 -4.62 17.14
CA ARG A 211 1.30 -5.59 17.87
C ARG A 211 0.08 -6.04 17.08
N GLU A 212 -0.34 -5.24 16.12
CA GLU A 212 -1.54 -5.50 15.34
C GLU A 212 -1.19 -5.85 13.90
N ASN A 213 -1.85 -6.90 13.38
CA ASN A 213 -1.78 -7.17 11.94
C ASN A 213 -2.50 -6.06 11.14
N VAL A 214 -2.16 -5.94 9.86
CA VAL A 214 -2.67 -4.86 9.01
C VAL A 214 -4.21 -4.81 8.90
N ILE A 215 -4.88 -5.96 8.96
CA ILE A 215 -6.35 -5.99 8.92
C ILE A 215 -6.94 -5.38 10.19
N SER A 216 -6.37 -5.71 11.37
CA SER A 216 -6.76 -5.08 12.63
C SER A 216 -6.49 -3.57 12.62
N GLN A 217 -5.35 -3.15 12.06
CA GLN A 217 -5.04 -1.72 11.89
C GLN A 217 -6.11 -1.00 11.08
N VAL A 218 -6.53 -1.55 9.94
CA VAL A 218 -7.59 -0.98 9.10
C VAL A 218 -8.91 -0.88 9.84
N ILE A 219 -9.33 -1.95 10.52
CA ILE A 219 -10.60 -1.98 11.25
C ILE A 219 -10.58 -0.93 12.38
N ASN A 220 -9.56 -0.97 13.21
CA ASN A 220 -9.50 -0.12 14.41
C ASN A 220 -9.35 1.36 14.06
N VAL A 221 -8.56 1.73 13.04
CA VAL A 221 -8.45 3.12 12.59
C VAL A 221 -9.75 3.59 11.93
N SER A 222 -10.45 2.71 11.21
CA SER A 222 -11.76 3.05 10.64
C SER A 222 -12.79 3.31 11.74
N GLU A 223 -12.84 2.47 12.78
CA GLU A 223 -13.73 2.70 13.94
C GLU A 223 -13.40 4.01 14.67
N ALA A 224 -12.12 4.34 14.82
CA ALA A 224 -11.69 5.59 15.43
C ALA A 224 -12.11 6.82 14.58
N LEU A 225 -11.92 6.76 13.26
CA LEU A 225 -12.37 7.81 12.34
C LEU A 225 -13.88 7.95 12.31
N ILE A 226 -14.63 6.83 12.30
CA ILE A 226 -16.10 6.85 12.41
C ILE A 226 -16.53 7.56 13.69
N SER A 227 -15.94 7.20 14.84
CA SER A 227 -16.26 7.84 16.11
C SER A 227 -15.93 9.34 16.11
N PHE A 228 -14.81 9.74 15.51
CA PHE A 228 -14.39 11.14 15.38
C PHE A 228 -15.39 11.94 14.53
N ILE A 229 -15.75 11.44 13.35
CA ILE A 229 -16.68 12.09 12.42
C ILE A 229 -18.09 12.13 13.02
N ASP A 230 -18.56 11.04 13.62
CA ASP A 230 -19.90 10.95 14.24
C ASP A 230 -20.06 11.97 15.38
N LYS A 231 -19.04 12.12 16.24
CA LYS A 231 -19.06 13.14 17.30
C LYS A 231 -19.08 14.57 16.74
N LEU A 232 -18.36 14.85 15.64
CA LEU A 232 -18.37 16.14 14.97
C LEU A 232 -19.71 16.44 14.29
N ALA A 233 -20.42 15.43 13.77
CA ALA A 233 -21.71 15.56 13.11
C ALA A 233 -22.83 16.11 14.02
N ASN A 234 -22.62 16.09 15.35
CA ASN A 234 -23.49 16.79 16.29
C ASN A 234 -23.41 18.33 16.22
N PHE A 235 -22.33 18.87 15.66
CA PHE A 235 -22.03 20.29 15.67
C PHE A 235 -22.12 20.96 14.30
N GLY A 236 -21.97 20.20 13.21
CA GLY A 236 -21.94 20.76 11.87
C GLY A 236 -22.19 19.72 10.78
N TYR A 237 -22.44 20.23 9.58
CA TYR A 237 -22.43 19.42 8.37
C TYR A 237 -20.98 19.11 7.98
N ILE A 238 -20.70 17.85 7.68
CA ILE A 238 -19.35 17.35 7.41
C ILE A 238 -19.23 16.96 5.94
N ASP A 239 -18.22 17.52 5.28
CA ASP A 239 -17.69 17.02 4.03
C ASP A 239 -16.35 16.32 4.33
N TYR A 240 -16.24 15.03 4.02
CA TYR A 240 -15.02 14.24 4.17
C TYR A 240 -14.37 14.00 2.81
N TYR A 241 -13.11 14.30 2.73
CA TYR A 241 -12.26 14.03 1.57
C TYR A 241 -11.01 13.30 2.02
N ASP A 242 -10.46 12.43 1.17
CA ASP A 242 -9.19 11.77 1.46
C ASP A 242 -8.35 11.48 0.21
N CYS A 243 -7.10 11.10 0.44
CA CYS A 243 -6.20 10.53 -0.54
C CYS A 243 -5.36 9.41 0.09
N VAL A 244 -4.77 8.56 -0.75
CA VAL A 244 -3.95 7.45 -0.28
C VAL A 244 -2.53 7.89 0.08
N GLY A 245 -1.99 7.34 1.16
CA GLY A 245 -0.61 7.48 1.55
C GLY A 245 0.29 6.36 1.01
N ASN A 246 1.57 6.41 1.36
CA ASN A 246 2.53 5.42 0.89
C ASN A 246 2.65 4.20 1.81
N HIS A 247 2.35 4.32 3.11
CA HIS A 247 2.41 3.21 4.07
C HIS A 247 1.27 2.19 3.89
N SER A 248 0.13 2.63 3.39
CA SER A 248 -1.05 1.78 3.20
C SER A 248 -1.03 0.94 1.92
N ARG A 249 0.01 1.01 1.08
CA ARG A 249 0.10 0.19 -0.14
C ARG A 249 0.21 -1.31 0.17
N LEU A 250 -0.37 -2.13 -0.72
CA LEU A 250 -0.42 -3.60 -0.57
C LEU A 250 0.92 -4.30 -0.81
N PHE A 251 1.89 -3.63 -1.43
CA PHE A 251 3.19 -4.21 -1.80
C PHE A 251 4.35 -3.35 -1.31
N GLU A 252 5.40 -4.00 -0.84
CA GLU A 252 6.63 -3.34 -0.37
C GLU A 252 7.30 -2.52 -1.48
N ASP A 253 7.43 -3.10 -2.68
CA ASP A 253 8.00 -2.41 -3.84
C ASP A 253 6.99 -1.44 -4.46
N LYS A 254 7.27 -0.15 -4.36
CA LYS A 254 6.44 0.94 -4.91
C LYS A 254 6.25 0.88 -6.44
N ASN A 255 7.20 0.30 -7.17
CA ASN A 255 7.11 0.18 -8.62
C ASN A 255 6.13 -0.92 -9.05
N ASN A 256 5.76 -1.80 -8.14
CA ASN A 256 4.84 -2.90 -8.35
C ASN A 256 3.46 -2.66 -7.74
N CYS A 257 3.16 -1.44 -7.27
CA CYS A 257 1.90 -1.08 -6.63
C CYS A 257 1.21 0.07 -7.38
N LEU A 258 -0.08 -0.10 -7.65
CA LEU A 258 -0.92 0.98 -8.17
C LEU A 258 -1.54 1.75 -6.99
N ALA A 259 -1.91 3.01 -7.20
CA ALA A 259 -2.63 3.80 -6.18
C ALA A 259 -3.94 3.12 -5.74
N LYS A 260 -4.59 2.40 -6.67
CA LYS A 260 -5.80 1.58 -6.41
C LYS A 260 -5.55 0.33 -5.56
N GLU A 261 -4.31 0.05 -5.19
CA GLU A 261 -3.90 -1.09 -4.36
C GLU A 261 -3.42 -0.58 -3.00
N SER A 262 -4.32 0.09 -2.27
CA SER A 262 -4.05 0.71 -0.98
C SER A 262 -5.08 0.32 0.06
N PHE A 263 -4.65 0.11 1.30
CA PHE A 263 -5.54 -0.09 2.44
C PHE A 263 -6.32 1.18 2.82
N ASP A 264 -5.85 2.38 2.47
CA ASP A 264 -6.61 3.61 2.69
C ASP A 264 -7.92 3.61 1.90
N LEU A 265 -7.95 2.99 0.71
CA LEU A 265 -9.20 2.81 -0.05
C LEU A 265 -10.23 1.94 0.68
N LEU A 266 -9.75 1.02 1.50
CA LEU A 266 -10.62 0.18 2.32
C LEU A 266 -11.19 0.96 3.49
N ILE A 267 -10.37 1.82 4.10
CA ILE A 267 -10.81 2.76 5.15
C ILE A 267 -11.88 3.69 4.57
N HIS A 268 -11.62 4.30 3.41
CA HIS A 268 -12.59 5.13 2.69
C HIS A 268 -13.92 4.40 2.47
N TYR A 269 -13.88 3.18 1.90
CA TYR A 269 -15.08 2.38 1.67
C TYR A 269 -15.86 2.08 2.97
N ILE A 270 -15.16 1.77 4.07
CA ILE A 270 -15.81 1.52 5.36
C ILE A 270 -16.52 2.79 5.85
N LEU A 271 -15.90 3.96 5.74
CA LEU A 271 -16.49 5.24 6.10
C LEU A 271 -17.73 5.53 5.23
N GLU A 272 -17.63 5.38 3.91
CA GLU A 272 -18.74 5.56 2.97
C GLU A 272 -19.94 4.68 3.35
N GLN A 273 -19.73 3.39 3.59
CA GLN A 273 -20.80 2.46 3.96
C GLN A 273 -21.41 2.76 5.32
N ARG A 274 -20.60 3.32 6.26
CA ARG A 274 -21.10 3.67 7.60
C ARG A 274 -21.98 4.89 7.61
N PHE A 275 -21.64 5.90 6.82
CA PHE A 275 -22.36 7.18 6.79
C PHE A 275 -23.38 7.29 5.65
N ILE A 276 -23.62 6.21 4.90
CA ILE A 276 -24.52 6.19 3.72
C ILE A 276 -25.95 6.70 4.00
N HIS A 277 -26.41 6.59 5.24
CA HIS A 277 -27.74 7.04 5.69
C HIS A 277 -27.71 8.30 6.55
N GLU A 278 -26.52 8.84 6.83
CA GLU A 278 -26.35 10.03 7.66
C GLU A 278 -26.51 11.30 6.80
N THR A 279 -27.37 12.21 7.26
CA THR A 279 -27.70 13.41 6.48
C THR A 279 -26.71 14.56 6.69
N ASN A 280 -25.98 14.54 7.79
CA ASN A 280 -24.99 15.56 8.13
C ASN A 280 -23.57 15.21 7.73
N VAL A 281 -23.34 14.03 7.15
CA VAL A 281 -22.01 13.56 6.73
C VAL A 281 -22.06 13.16 5.27
N ASN A 282 -21.16 13.72 4.49
CA ASN A 282 -20.96 13.38 3.10
C ASN A 282 -19.52 12.89 2.89
N ILE A 283 -19.36 11.63 2.56
CA ILE A 283 -18.07 11.05 2.19
C ILE A 283 -17.94 11.21 0.67
N HIS A 284 -17.00 12.03 0.23
CA HIS A 284 -16.81 12.32 -1.19
C HIS A 284 -15.94 11.28 -1.87
N ASP A 285 -16.32 10.88 -3.07
CA ASP A 285 -15.46 10.11 -3.97
C ASP A 285 -14.15 10.86 -4.28
N PHE A 286 -13.13 10.14 -4.75
CA PHE A 286 -11.87 10.72 -5.17
C PHE A 286 -12.08 11.67 -6.36
N THR A 287 -11.74 12.95 -6.17
CA THR A 287 -12.13 14.03 -7.11
C THR A 287 -11.27 14.05 -8.38
N ILE A 288 -9.96 13.84 -8.28
CA ILE A 288 -9.04 13.79 -9.44
C ILE A 288 -8.50 12.36 -9.61
N SER A 289 -7.94 11.81 -8.55
CA SER A 289 -7.42 10.44 -8.47
C SER A 289 -7.29 10.01 -7.02
N GLU A 290 -6.95 8.76 -6.78
CA GLU A 290 -6.73 8.25 -5.43
C GLU A 290 -5.55 8.96 -4.70
N ARG A 291 -4.64 9.62 -5.44
CA ARG A 291 -3.46 10.32 -4.89
C ARG A 291 -3.60 11.83 -4.84
N ILE A 292 -4.50 12.39 -5.62
CA ILE A 292 -4.68 13.85 -5.77
C ILE A 292 -6.16 14.14 -5.61
N GLY A 293 -6.49 14.96 -4.64
CA GLY A 293 -7.83 15.44 -4.45
C GLY A 293 -7.92 16.97 -4.54
N GLU A 294 -9.12 17.45 -4.82
CA GLU A 294 -9.47 18.87 -4.76
C GLU A 294 -10.89 19.05 -4.24
N PHE A 295 -11.13 20.19 -3.65
CA PHE A 295 -12.46 20.62 -3.20
C PHE A 295 -12.59 22.14 -3.27
N GLU A 296 -13.83 22.63 -3.18
CA GLU A 296 -14.14 24.04 -3.23
C GLU A 296 -14.79 24.51 -1.92
N ILE A 297 -14.31 25.63 -1.39
CA ILE A 297 -14.95 26.35 -0.28
C ILE A 297 -15.11 27.82 -0.69
N SER A 298 -16.34 28.33 -0.68
CA SER A 298 -16.66 29.74 -0.94
C SER A 298 -16.10 30.28 -2.25
N GLY A 299 -16.09 29.47 -3.32
CA GLY A 299 -15.61 29.83 -4.64
C GLY A 299 -14.08 29.76 -4.81
N ARG A 300 -13.37 29.20 -3.85
CA ARG A 300 -11.91 28.97 -3.90
C ARG A 300 -11.59 27.50 -3.92
N TYR A 301 -10.62 27.12 -4.76
CA TYR A 301 -10.18 25.75 -4.91
C TYR A 301 -9.01 25.43 -3.97
N TYR A 302 -9.07 24.28 -3.37
CA TYR A 302 -8.06 23.69 -2.50
C TYR A 302 -7.68 22.31 -3.02
N ALA A 303 -6.39 21.99 -3.02
CA ALA A 303 -5.93 20.66 -3.38
C ALA A 303 -5.29 19.95 -2.18
N PHE A 304 -5.17 18.64 -2.28
CA PHE A 304 -4.45 17.85 -1.31
C PHE A 304 -3.82 16.62 -1.94
N VAL A 305 -2.65 16.27 -1.43
CA VAL A 305 -1.88 15.08 -1.81
C VAL A 305 -1.16 14.57 -0.56
N HIS A 306 -0.87 13.27 -0.47
CA HIS A 306 -0.06 12.82 0.65
C HIS A 306 1.35 13.44 0.66
N GLY A 307 2.00 13.54 -0.50
CA GLY A 307 3.33 14.14 -0.65
C GLY A 307 4.38 13.15 -1.18
N ASP A 308 4.18 11.83 -1.00
CA ASP A 308 5.07 10.81 -1.58
C ASP A 308 5.13 10.92 -3.11
N GLY A 309 6.36 11.05 -3.62
CA GLY A 309 6.63 11.16 -5.05
C GLY A 309 6.41 12.54 -5.66
N PHE A 310 6.08 13.55 -4.86
CA PHE A 310 6.00 14.95 -5.29
C PHE A 310 7.24 15.73 -4.85
N ASN A 311 7.64 16.70 -5.68
CA ASN A 311 8.64 17.69 -5.27
C ASN A 311 7.92 18.87 -4.61
N ILE A 312 8.15 19.04 -3.31
CA ILE A 312 7.46 20.06 -2.51
C ILE A 312 7.78 21.47 -3.00
N ASP A 313 9.02 21.73 -3.41
CA ASP A 313 9.48 23.07 -3.86
C ASP A 313 8.79 23.54 -5.16
N THR A 314 8.18 22.64 -5.93
CA THR A 314 7.50 22.94 -7.19
C THR A 314 6.04 22.52 -7.21
N LEU A 315 5.49 22.09 -6.06
CA LEU A 315 4.21 21.40 -5.96
C LEU A 315 3.04 22.23 -6.51
N ALA A 316 2.97 23.51 -6.16
CA ALA A 316 1.88 24.37 -6.62
C ALA A 316 1.88 24.50 -8.15
N LYS A 317 3.06 24.69 -8.76
CA LYS A 317 3.22 24.77 -10.21
C LYS A 317 2.84 23.45 -10.88
N ASP A 318 3.33 22.32 -10.33
CA ASP A 318 3.17 21.00 -10.94
C ASP A 318 1.71 20.55 -10.88
N LEU A 319 1.04 20.73 -9.74
CA LEU A 319 -0.38 20.42 -9.62
C LEU A 319 -1.25 21.31 -10.50
N SER A 320 -1.01 22.64 -10.51
CA SER A 320 -1.77 23.55 -11.38
C SER A 320 -1.58 23.22 -12.87
N ALA A 321 -0.39 22.81 -13.28
CA ALA A 321 -0.14 22.37 -14.65
C ALA A 321 -0.87 21.07 -15.01
N MET A 322 -0.97 20.12 -14.06
CA MET A 322 -1.64 18.84 -14.24
C MET A 322 -3.17 18.99 -14.27
N THR A 323 -3.73 19.72 -13.33
CA THR A 323 -5.19 19.84 -13.13
C THR A 323 -5.84 20.96 -13.90
N LYS A 324 -5.04 21.93 -14.37
CA LYS A 324 -5.48 23.19 -15.02
C LYS A 324 -6.26 24.12 -14.09
N ASN A 325 -6.12 23.92 -12.78
CA ASN A 325 -6.72 24.75 -11.73
C ASN A 325 -5.64 25.52 -10.98
N PHE A 326 -6.01 26.71 -10.45
CA PHE A 326 -5.22 27.44 -9.48
C PHE A 326 -5.83 27.26 -8.09
N TYR A 327 -4.97 27.04 -7.11
CA TYR A 327 -5.39 26.70 -5.76
C TYR A 327 -5.07 27.82 -4.78
N GLU A 328 -5.98 28.07 -3.83
CA GLU A 328 -5.72 28.92 -2.67
C GLU A 328 -4.65 28.29 -1.77
N ALA A 329 -4.81 26.99 -1.52
CA ALA A 329 -3.83 26.20 -0.78
C ALA A 329 -3.78 24.75 -1.26
N ILE A 330 -2.63 24.11 -0.99
CA ILE A 330 -2.38 22.68 -1.19
C ILE A 330 -1.96 22.09 0.16
N PHE A 331 -2.75 21.11 0.64
CA PHE A 331 -2.47 20.42 1.90
C PHE A 331 -1.68 19.15 1.62
N ILE A 332 -0.62 18.91 2.43
CA ILE A 332 0.23 17.72 2.32
C ILE A 332 0.48 17.07 3.69
N GLY A 333 0.78 15.78 3.70
CA GLY A 333 1.33 15.01 4.82
C GLY A 333 2.79 14.65 4.58
N HIS A 334 3.18 13.41 4.88
CA HIS A 334 4.42 12.73 4.52
C HIS A 334 5.72 13.29 5.10
N ILE A 335 5.90 14.59 5.18
CA ILE A 335 7.15 15.20 5.70
C ILE A 335 7.18 15.32 7.22
N HIS A 336 6.08 14.95 7.89
CA HIS A 336 5.95 14.79 9.34
C HIS A 336 6.20 16.04 10.18
N HIS A 337 6.25 17.23 9.60
CA HIS A 337 6.37 18.49 10.34
C HIS A 337 5.56 19.61 9.70
N LEU A 338 5.14 20.56 10.50
CA LEU A 338 4.47 21.76 10.01
C LEU A 338 5.41 22.55 9.09
N TYR A 339 4.98 22.77 7.87
CA TYR A 339 5.65 23.59 6.89
C TYR A 339 4.62 24.43 6.16
N ILE A 340 4.93 25.69 5.95
CA ILE A 340 4.07 26.64 5.22
C ILE A 340 4.94 27.45 4.29
N GLU A 341 4.65 27.39 3.01
CA GLU A 341 5.34 28.18 1.99
C GLU A 341 4.34 28.73 0.99
N GLU A 342 4.55 29.95 0.53
CA GLU A 342 3.80 30.53 -0.57
C GLU A 342 4.55 30.30 -1.88
N GLN A 343 3.92 29.59 -2.81
CA GLN A 343 4.46 29.32 -4.16
C GLN A 343 3.55 29.94 -5.22
N ASN A 344 3.98 31.06 -5.82
CA ASN A 344 3.23 31.77 -6.85
C ASN A 344 1.77 32.14 -6.46
N GLY A 345 1.57 32.52 -5.20
CA GLY A 345 0.26 32.89 -4.66
C GLY A 345 -0.56 31.71 -4.12
N THR A 346 -0.07 30.49 -4.20
CA THR A 346 -0.68 29.30 -3.60
C THR A 346 0.07 28.94 -2.32
N LEU A 347 -0.65 28.71 -1.23
CA LEU A 347 -0.06 28.23 0.01
C LEU A 347 0.16 26.71 -0.06
N VAL A 348 1.39 26.24 0.11
CA VAL A 348 1.70 24.82 0.34
C VAL A 348 1.83 24.61 1.86
N ILE A 349 0.97 23.75 2.41
CA ILE A 349 0.85 23.58 3.87
C ILE A 349 0.99 22.09 4.20
N SER A 350 2.04 21.75 4.93
CA SER A 350 2.19 20.40 5.46
C SER A 350 1.56 20.25 6.82
N ASN A 351 0.89 19.13 7.01
CA ASN A 351 0.44 18.68 8.32
C ASN A 351 1.60 18.07 9.12
N GLY A 352 1.54 18.09 10.45
CA GLY A 352 2.50 17.40 11.29
C GLY A 352 2.24 15.89 11.36
N SER A 353 3.22 15.11 11.82
CA SER A 353 2.99 13.70 12.12
C SER A 353 2.10 13.53 13.35
N PHE A 354 1.09 12.67 13.24
CA PHE A 354 0.27 12.29 14.39
C PHE A 354 1.03 11.35 15.33
N ALA A 355 1.81 10.42 14.77
CA ALA A 355 2.64 9.49 15.54
C ALA A 355 3.83 10.18 16.22
N GLY A 356 4.37 11.26 15.63
CA GLY A 356 5.55 11.95 16.13
C GLY A 356 6.85 11.31 15.67
N ASN A 357 7.93 11.51 16.44
CA ASN A 357 9.27 11.04 16.11
C ASN A 357 9.42 9.53 16.31
N ASP A 358 10.04 8.88 15.35
CA ASP A 358 10.43 7.48 15.38
C ASP A 358 11.97 7.32 15.24
N GLU A 359 12.47 6.08 15.23
CA GLU A 359 13.90 5.80 15.05
C GLU A 359 14.42 6.36 13.71
N TYR A 360 13.61 6.32 12.64
CA TYR A 360 14.01 6.81 11.32
C TYR A 360 14.19 8.33 11.31
N SER A 361 13.24 9.08 11.86
CA SER A 361 13.32 10.55 11.98
C SER A 361 14.49 10.97 12.87
N ASN A 362 14.75 10.23 13.96
CA ASN A 362 15.89 10.44 14.84
C ASN A 362 17.23 10.23 14.11
N LYS A 363 17.37 9.17 13.30
CA LYS A 363 18.53 8.94 12.43
C LYS A 363 18.78 10.07 11.43
N LEU A 364 17.72 10.59 10.84
CA LEU A 364 17.79 11.72 9.92
C LEU A 364 18.00 13.07 10.61
N ARG A 365 17.90 13.14 11.94
CA ARG A 365 17.93 14.38 12.74
C ARG A 365 16.85 15.37 12.30
N LYS A 366 15.72 14.86 11.86
CA LYS A 366 14.52 15.60 11.45
C LYS A 366 13.39 15.27 12.42
N THR A 367 13.43 15.84 13.59
CA THR A 367 12.47 15.60 14.66
C THR A 367 11.43 16.73 14.72
N SER A 368 10.18 16.38 14.97
CA SER A 368 9.08 17.31 15.20
C SER A 368 8.15 16.78 16.29
N ASN A 369 7.51 17.67 17.02
CA ASN A 369 6.49 17.27 17.98
C ASN A 369 5.26 16.76 17.24
N PRO A 370 4.55 15.74 17.76
CA PRO A 370 3.31 15.28 17.17
C PRO A 370 2.27 16.41 17.15
N SER A 371 1.68 16.62 15.98
CA SER A 371 0.71 17.71 15.78
C SER A 371 -0.17 17.47 14.57
N GLN A 372 -1.36 18.08 14.58
CA GLN A 372 -2.25 18.17 13.42
C GLN A 372 -2.74 19.62 13.32
N ASN A 373 -3.30 20.00 12.16
CA ASN A 373 -3.71 21.39 11.94
C ASN A 373 -5.21 21.52 11.76
N ILE A 374 -5.74 22.60 12.31
CA ILE A 374 -7.10 23.09 12.07
C ILE A 374 -7.02 24.41 11.32
N PHE A 375 -7.93 24.62 10.38
CA PHE A 375 -8.01 25.84 9.58
C PHE A 375 -9.40 26.45 9.71
N ILE A 376 -9.46 27.77 9.81
CA ILE A 376 -10.71 28.52 9.67
C ILE A 376 -10.68 29.20 8.31
N ILE A 377 -11.67 28.90 7.49
CA ILE A 377 -11.77 29.35 6.10
C ILE A 377 -13.07 30.11 5.92
N ASP A 378 -13.04 31.23 5.24
CA ASP A 378 -14.20 32.01 4.81
C ASP A 378 -14.10 32.43 3.34
N LYS A 379 -14.97 33.31 2.89
CA LYS A 379 -14.99 33.83 1.51
C LYS A 379 -13.67 34.51 1.08
N GLU A 380 -12.84 34.95 2.00
CA GLU A 380 -11.55 35.57 1.73
C GLU A 380 -10.39 34.58 1.73
N GLY A 381 -10.65 33.27 2.00
CA GLY A 381 -9.67 32.20 2.04
C GLY A 381 -9.33 31.74 3.45
N ILE A 382 -8.12 31.26 3.67
CA ILE A 382 -7.66 30.76 4.99
C ILE A 382 -7.41 31.96 5.91
N ARG A 383 -8.21 32.05 6.98
CA ARG A 383 -8.10 33.10 8.00
C ARG A 383 -7.15 32.72 9.14
N ASN A 384 -7.18 31.46 9.54
CA ASN A 384 -6.36 30.95 10.63
C ASN A 384 -5.78 29.60 10.29
N ILE A 385 -4.53 29.39 10.65
CA ILE A 385 -3.85 28.10 10.69
C ILE A 385 -3.54 27.83 12.16
N ILE A 386 -4.10 26.78 12.72
CA ILE A 386 -4.05 26.48 14.16
C ILE A 386 -3.41 25.10 14.35
N PRO A 387 -2.11 25.05 14.65
CA PRO A 387 -1.44 23.78 14.97
C PRO A 387 -1.89 23.29 16.36
N ILE A 388 -2.42 22.08 16.40
CA ILE A 388 -2.77 21.39 17.64
C ILE A 388 -1.62 20.44 17.99
N LYS A 389 -0.97 20.69 19.11
CA LYS A 389 0.09 19.82 19.63
C LYS A 389 -0.54 18.60 20.31
N LEU A 390 -0.08 17.41 19.95
CA LEU A 390 -0.59 16.14 20.43
C LEU A 390 0.35 15.43 21.42
N GLY A 391 1.47 16.06 21.79
CA GLY A 391 2.40 15.58 22.79
C GLY A 391 2.09 16.18 24.15
N GLU A 392 2.08 15.33 25.18
CA GLU A 392 1.80 15.64 26.60
C GLU A 392 0.36 16.13 26.82
N CYS A 393 -0.56 15.16 26.98
CA CYS A 393 -1.81 15.34 27.73
C CYS A 393 -1.56 14.90 29.18
#